data_765926e54472d4573262413c9b2b0edb
#
_entry.id   765926e54472d4573262413c9b2b0edb
#
_cell.length_a   1.000
_cell.length_b   1.000
_cell.length_c   1.000
_cell.angle_alpha   90.00
_cell.angle_beta   90.00
_cell.angle_gamma   90.00
#
_symmetry.space_group_name_H-M   'P 1'
#
loop_
_entity.id
_entity.type
_entity.pdbx_description
1 polymer ?
#
loop_
_entity_poly.entity_id
_entity_poly.type
_entity_poly.pdbx_seq_one_letter_code
_entity_poly.pdbx_strand_id
1 'polypeptide(L)'
;WWADMAFVGAVADLVRKDLAKWPESRAREAKVFFTAHSIPSSIAKGGPYVTQFEETAGLVAKELGLKNWGTAFQSSAADSSIPWTGPDISDAIRAAKKEGVADVLLSPIGFLVDHVEVLYDLDVEAKKTAAECGVGFVRSGTVGSHEKFIGMLADRVMAKLSK
;
A
#
# COMPACT_ATOMS: atom_id res chain seq x y z
N TRP A 1 -2.24 1.12 -16.60
CA TRP A 1 -3.39 1.28 -15.69
C TRP A 1 -2.97 1.72 -14.28
N TRP A 2 -1.77 1.38 -13.84
CA TRP A 2 -1.24 1.70 -12.49
C TRP A 2 -1.20 3.22 -12.20
N ALA A 3 -1.00 4.06 -13.20
CA ALA A 3 -0.99 5.53 -13.12
C ALA A 3 -2.32 6.16 -13.56
N ASP A 4 -3.38 5.37 -13.73
CA ASP A 4 -4.71 5.88 -14.09
C ASP A 4 -5.32 6.67 -12.93
N MET A 5 -5.75 7.90 -13.19
CA MET A 5 -6.24 8.78 -12.12
C MET A 5 -7.52 8.29 -11.46
N ALA A 6 -8.31 7.44 -12.13
CA ALA A 6 -9.47 6.82 -11.49
C ALA A 6 -9.03 5.73 -10.48
N PHE A 7 -7.98 4.95 -10.79
CA PHE A 7 -7.38 4.03 -9.82
C PHE A 7 -6.75 4.77 -8.65
N VAL A 8 -5.92 5.77 -8.94
CA VAL A 8 -5.29 6.65 -7.93
C VAL A 8 -6.36 7.26 -7.01
N GLY A 9 -7.43 7.82 -7.59
CA GLY A 9 -8.54 8.41 -6.84
C GLY A 9 -9.32 7.39 -6.00
N ALA A 10 -9.48 6.15 -6.48
CA ALA A 10 -10.12 5.09 -5.71
C ALA A 10 -9.30 4.74 -4.45
N VAL A 11 -7.98 4.57 -4.61
CA VAL A 11 -7.07 4.33 -3.47
C VAL A 11 -7.08 5.53 -2.52
N ALA A 12 -7.01 6.75 -3.03
CA ALA A 12 -7.01 7.97 -2.22
C ALA A 12 -8.29 8.10 -1.38
N ASP A 13 -9.45 7.74 -1.93
CA ASP A 13 -10.72 7.76 -1.19
C ASP A 13 -10.71 6.78 -0.01
N LEU A 14 -10.17 5.57 -0.20
CA LEU A 14 -10.04 4.58 0.85
C LEU A 14 -9.09 5.06 1.96
N VAL A 15 -7.90 5.54 1.59
CA VAL A 15 -6.91 6.05 2.56
C VAL A 15 -7.48 7.25 3.33
N ARG A 16 -8.15 8.20 2.65
CA ARG A 16 -8.78 9.37 3.28
C ARG A 16 -9.83 8.96 4.30
N LYS A 17 -10.71 8.00 3.94
CA LYS A 17 -11.72 7.44 4.83
C LYS A 17 -11.09 6.82 6.07
N ASP A 18 -9.98 6.12 5.92
CA ASP A 18 -9.33 5.41 7.01
C ASP A 18 -8.47 6.34 7.90
N LEU A 19 -7.83 7.36 7.33
CA LEU A 19 -7.19 8.43 8.10
C LEU A 19 -8.20 9.19 8.96
N ALA A 20 -9.44 9.37 8.48
CA ALA A 20 -10.50 10.04 9.23
C ALA A 20 -10.98 9.27 10.49
N LYS A 21 -10.53 8.03 10.71
CA LYS A 21 -10.75 7.30 11.97
C LYS A 21 -9.94 7.87 13.15
N TRP A 22 -8.90 8.65 12.85
CA TRP A 22 -8.10 9.35 13.84
C TRP A 22 -8.47 10.83 13.93
N PRO A 23 -8.25 11.48 15.08
CA PRO A 23 -8.29 12.94 15.17
C PRO A 23 -7.36 13.56 14.13
N GLU A 24 -7.74 14.72 13.59
CA GLU A 24 -7.02 15.37 12.48
C GLU A 24 -5.52 15.56 12.74
N SER A 25 -5.16 15.94 13.98
CA SER A 25 -3.75 16.11 14.38
C SER A 25 -2.96 14.80 14.25
N ARG A 26 -3.54 13.67 14.67
CA ARG A 26 -2.91 12.35 14.55
C ARG A 26 -2.83 11.88 13.09
N ALA A 27 -3.92 12.09 12.33
CA ALA A 27 -3.97 11.72 10.93
C ALA A 27 -2.90 12.44 10.09
N ARG A 28 -2.60 13.70 10.41
CA ARG A 28 -1.56 14.49 9.72
C ARG A 28 -0.13 14.00 10.00
N GLU A 29 0.12 13.47 11.19
CA GLU A 29 1.44 12.98 11.62
C GLU A 29 1.64 11.50 11.30
N ALA A 30 0.57 10.76 11.03
CA ALA A 30 0.62 9.34 10.71
C ALA A 30 1.48 9.08 9.46
N LYS A 31 2.28 8.02 9.50
CA LYS A 31 3.04 7.56 8.33
C LYS A 31 2.19 6.60 7.52
N VAL A 32 1.98 6.91 6.24
CA VAL A 32 1.27 6.03 5.31
C VAL A 32 2.27 5.14 4.59
N PHE A 33 2.17 3.84 4.76
CA PHE A 33 2.91 2.87 3.96
C PHE A 33 2.02 2.29 2.87
N PHE A 34 2.44 2.46 1.62
CA PHE A 34 1.87 1.73 0.50
C PHE A 34 2.57 0.38 0.41
N THR A 35 1.81 -0.71 0.24
CA THR A 35 2.40 -2.05 0.21
C THR A 35 2.07 -2.81 -1.09
N ALA A 36 3.01 -3.69 -1.46
CA ALA A 36 2.89 -4.63 -2.56
C ALA A 36 3.53 -5.97 -2.17
N HIS A 37 3.24 -7.02 -2.94
CA HIS A 37 3.89 -8.32 -2.73
C HIS A 37 5.39 -8.23 -3.02
N SER A 38 6.21 -8.76 -2.14
CA SER A 38 7.63 -8.90 -2.39
C SER A 38 7.88 -9.90 -3.53
N ILE A 39 8.87 -9.64 -4.36
CA ILE A 39 9.30 -10.55 -5.43
C ILE A 39 10.82 -10.71 -5.40
N PRO A 40 11.38 -11.80 -5.97
CA PRO A 40 12.82 -11.94 -6.08
C PRO A 40 13.47 -10.72 -6.76
N SER A 41 14.56 -10.19 -6.15
CA SER A 41 15.22 -8.98 -6.65
C SER A 41 15.74 -9.11 -8.07
N SER A 42 16.06 -10.32 -8.52
CA SER A 42 16.46 -10.59 -9.91
C SER A 42 15.31 -10.35 -10.90
N ILE A 43 14.07 -10.68 -10.51
CA ILE A 43 12.87 -10.42 -11.31
C ILE A 43 12.54 -8.93 -11.29
N ALA A 44 12.65 -8.30 -10.12
CA ALA A 44 12.39 -6.86 -9.96
C ALA A 44 13.31 -6.01 -10.86
N LYS A 45 14.59 -6.33 -10.94
CA LYS A 45 15.58 -5.63 -11.78
C LYS A 45 15.30 -5.76 -13.28
N GLY A 46 14.64 -6.82 -13.71
CA GLY A 46 14.32 -7.08 -15.11
C GLY A 46 12.98 -6.53 -15.59
N GLY A 47 12.17 -5.95 -14.72
CA GLY A 47 10.81 -5.55 -15.04
C GLY A 47 10.36 -4.24 -14.38
N PRO A 48 9.20 -3.71 -14.79
CA PRO A 48 8.69 -2.42 -14.32
C PRO A 48 7.94 -2.49 -12.98
N TYR A 49 7.88 -3.65 -12.32
CA TYR A 49 6.99 -3.89 -11.17
C TYR A 49 7.19 -2.87 -10.04
N VAL A 50 8.43 -2.74 -9.57
CA VAL A 50 8.76 -1.82 -8.46
C VAL A 50 8.53 -0.37 -8.88
N THR A 51 9.00 0.01 -10.07
CA THR A 51 8.84 1.37 -10.59
C THR A 51 7.36 1.76 -10.72
N GLN A 52 6.52 0.87 -11.26
CA GLN A 52 5.08 1.12 -11.39
C GLN A 52 4.39 1.20 -10.02
N PHE A 53 4.79 0.37 -9.08
CA PHE A 53 4.29 0.42 -7.70
C PHE A 53 4.64 1.75 -7.03
N GLU A 54 5.91 2.18 -7.11
CA GLU A 54 6.38 3.43 -6.54
C GLU A 54 5.74 4.65 -7.22
N GLU A 55 5.55 4.61 -8.53
CA GLU A 55 4.82 5.65 -9.28
C GLU A 55 3.38 5.77 -8.78
N THR A 56 2.67 4.65 -8.63
CA THR A 56 1.30 4.67 -8.09
C THR A 56 1.28 5.25 -6.67
N ALA A 57 2.18 4.80 -5.80
CA ALA A 57 2.30 5.31 -4.43
C ALA A 57 2.52 6.82 -4.40
N GLY A 58 3.44 7.33 -5.23
CA GLY A 58 3.72 8.76 -5.35
C GLY A 58 2.52 9.57 -5.86
N LEU A 59 1.76 9.05 -6.83
CA LEU A 59 0.54 9.68 -7.33
C LEU A 59 -0.54 9.75 -6.26
N VAL A 60 -0.77 8.67 -5.50
CA VAL A 60 -1.73 8.66 -4.39
C VAL A 60 -1.29 9.60 -3.27
N ALA A 61 -0.01 9.59 -2.90
CA ALA A 61 0.52 10.48 -1.89
C ALA A 61 0.35 11.97 -2.28
N LYS A 62 0.59 12.30 -3.55
CA LYS A 62 0.37 13.64 -4.11
C LYS A 62 -1.10 14.03 -4.06
N GLU A 63 -2.02 13.15 -4.47
CA GLU A 63 -3.47 13.37 -4.45
C GLU A 63 -3.99 13.64 -3.03
N LEU A 64 -3.39 13.00 -2.03
CA LEU A 64 -3.72 13.16 -0.61
C LEU A 64 -2.96 14.28 0.09
N GLY A 65 -1.94 14.87 -0.54
CA GLY A 65 -1.06 15.85 0.09
C GLY A 65 -0.24 15.27 1.24
N LEU A 66 0.09 13.97 1.21
CA LEU A 66 0.83 13.31 2.28
C LEU A 66 2.28 13.81 2.33
N LYS A 67 2.73 14.17 3.52
CA LYS A 67 4.13 14.56 3.78
C LYS A 67 4.95 13.40 4.33
N ASN A 68 4.31 12.47 5.06
CA ASN A 68 4.94 11.35 5.73
C ASN A 68 4.41 10.03 5.15
N TRP A 69 5.09 9.51 4.15
CA TRP A 69 4.73 8.25 3.50
C TRP A 69 5.97 7.48 3.02
N GLY A 70 5.77 6.24 2.66
CA GLY A 70 6.80 5.38 2.08
C GLY A 70 6.20 4.13 1.45
N THR A 71 7.07 3.33 0.84
CA THR A 71 6.71 2.03 0.25
C THR A 71 7.34 0.91 1.06
N ALA A 72 6.66 -0.22 1.13
CA ALA A 72 7.17 -1.44 1.76
C ALA A 72 6.59 -2.67 1.05
N PHE A 73 7.16 -3.83 1.32
CA PHE A 73 6.75 -5.08 0.71
C PHE A 73 6.30 -6.08 1.79
N GLN A 74 5.48 -7.04 1.40
CA GLN A 74 4.98 -8.12 2.25
C GLN A 74 5.17 -9.47 1.56
N SER A 75 4.95 -10.56 2.28
CA SER A 75 4.95 -11.92 1.70
C SER A 75 6.30 -12.35 1.11
N SER A 76 7.42 -11.87 1.65
CA SER A 76 8.72 -12.39 1.25
C SER A 76 8.94 -13.81 1.80
N ALA A 77 9.60 -14.68 1.05
CA ALA A 77 9.95 -16.01 1.54
C ALA A 77 11.06 -15.91 2.61
N ALA A 78 10.68 -16.10 3.87
CA ALA A 78 11.56 -15.93 5.03
C ALA A 78 12.85 -16.79 4.97
N ASP A 79 12.76 -18.00 4.42
CA ASP A 79 13.87 -18.96 4.32
C ASP A 79 14.55 -18.97 2.93
N SER A 80 14.33 -17.91 2.14
CA SER A 80 14.88 -17.85 0.79
C SER A 80 16.37 -17.55 0.80
N SER A 81 17.16 -18.36 0.07
CA SER A 81 18.58 -18.10 -0.18
C SER A 81 18.81 -16.96 -1.20
N ILE A 82 17.77 -16.48 -1.86
CA ILE A 82 17.83 -15.39 -2.83
C ILE A 82 17.26 -14.10 -2.23
N PRO A 83 17.80 -12.91 -2.58
CA PRO A 83 17.29 -11.64 -2.10
C PRO A 83 15.93 -11.31 -2.72
N TRP A 84 15.05 -10.73 -1.90
CA TRP A 84 13.70 -10.26 -2.26
C TRP A 84 13.64 -8.73 -2.22
N THR A 85 12.60 -8.14 -2.83
CA THR A 85 12.36 -6.69 -2.73
C THR A 85 12.02 -6.31 -1.30
N GLY A 86 12.46 -5.12 -0.88
CA GLY A 86 12.26 -4.60 0.47
C GLY A 86 12.18 -3.07 0.48
N PRO A 87 11.99 -2.49 1.67
CA PRO A 87 11.97 -3.14 2.99
C PRO A 87 10.72 -3.99 3.22
N ASP A 88 10.80 -5.00 4.10
CA ASP A 88 9.64 -5.70 4.63
C ASP A 88 8.78 -4.73 5.47
N ILE A 89 7.45 -4.90 5.44
CA ILE A 89 6.52 -3.98 6.13
C ILE A 89 6.71 -3.98 7.65
N SER A 90 7.01 -5.13 8.26
CA SER A 90 7.29 -5.19 9.69
C SER A 90 8.57 -4.45 10.06
N ASP A 91 9.60 -4.54 9.23
CA ASP A 91 10.84 -3.80 9.42
C ASP A 91 10.64 -2.29 9.19
N ALA A 92 9.83 -1.92 8.20
CA ALA A 92 9.46 -0.52 7.95
C ALA A 92 8.70 0.10 9.16
N ILE A 93 7.79 -0.65 9.80
CA ILE A 93 7.10 -0.23 11.03
C ILE A 93 8.09 -0.03 12.18
N ARG A 94 9.02 -0.98 12.39
CA ARG A 94 10.07 -0.86 13.41
C ARG A 94 10.99 0.35 13.18
N ALA A 95 11.34 0.61 11.92
CA ALA A 95 12.13 1.79 11.55
C ALA A 95 11.36 3.08 11.81
N ALA A 96 10.10 3.16 11.40
CA ALA A 96 9.24 4.32 11.66
C ALA A 96 9.10 4.62 13.15
N LYS A 97 8.99 3.60 14.00
CA LYS A 97 9.00 3.78 15.47
C LYS A 97 10.28 4.43 15.97
N LYS A 98 11.45 4.02 15.45
CA LYS A 98 12.73 4.63 15.80
C LYS A 98 12.84 6.10 15.37
N GLU A 99 12.13 6.47 14.30
CA GLU A 99 12.00 7.85 13.81
C GLU A 99 10.98 8.69 14.63
N GLY A 100 10.33 8.10 15.63
CA GLY A 100 9.34 8.78 16.47
C GLY A 100 7.91 8.74 15.95
N VAL A 101 7.63 7.97 14.90
CA VAL A 101 6.26 7.82 14.36
C VAL A 101 5.37 7.13 15.39
N ALA A 102 4.24 7.77 15.69
CA ALA A 102 3.26 7.25 16.66
C ALA A 102 2.17 6.37 16.01
N ASP A 103 1.85 6.64 14.74
CA ASP A 103 0.75 5.98 14.04
C ASP A 103 1.15 5.62 12.60
N VAL A 104 0.75 4.43 12.15
CA VAL A 104 0.94 3.99 10.77
C VAL A 104 -0.39 3.59 10.13
N LEU A 105 -0.58 3.96 8.86
CA LEU A 105 -1.64 3.45 8.02
C LEU A 105 -1.02 2.64 6.88
N LEU A 106 -1.51 1.41 6.68
CA LEU A 106 -1.07 0.56 5.56
C LEU A 106 -2.12 0.57 4.45
N SER A 107 -1.68 0.78 3.21
CA SER A 107 -2.53 0.75 2.02
C SER A 107 -1.97 -0.24 0.99
N PRO A 108 -2.60 -1.42 0.82
CA PRO A 108 -2.08 -2.50 -0.03
C PRO A 108 -2.40 -2.26 -1.52
N ILE A 109 -1.80 -1.22 -2.11
CA ILE A 109 -2.08 -0.79 -3.49
C ILE A 109 -1.58 -1.77 -4.55
N GLY A 110 -0.68 -2.67 -4.19
CA GLY A 110 -0.22 -3.77 -5.05
C GLY A 110 -1.23 -4.90 -5.20
N PHE A 111 -2.38 -4.81 -4.53
CA PHE A 111 -3.46 -5.82 -4.55
C PHE A 111 -4.79 -5.17 -4.91
N LEU A 112 -5.56 -5.84 -5.76
CA LEU A 112 -6.86 -5.32 -6.21
C LEU A 112 -8.03 -5.81 -5.36
N VAL A 113 -7.87 -6.93 -4.65
CA VAL A 113 -8.86 -7.52 -3.75
C VAL A 113 -8.21 -8.02 -2.48
N ASP A 114 -8.95 -7.96 -1.36
CA ASP A 114 -8.50 -8.60 -0.13
C ASP A 114 -8.61 -10.13 -0.28
N HIS A 115 -7.53 -10.83 0.03
CA HIS A 115 -7.46 -12.28 0.08
C HIS A 115 -6.65 -12.71 1.31
N VAL A 116 -6.59 -14.02 1.58
CA VAL A 116 -6.02 -14.55 2.82
C VAL A 116 -4.60 -14.04 3.10
N GLU A 117 -3.76 -13.93 2.08
CA GLU A 117 -2.37 -13.48 2.23
C GLU A 117 -2.30 -12.00 2.66
N VAL A 118 -3.05 -11.09 1.99
CA VAL A 118 -3.14 -9.67 2.41
C VAL A 118 -3.65 -9.55 3.84
N LEU A 119 -4.70 -10.31 4.19
CA LEU A 119 -5.29 -10.27 5.52
C LEU A 119 -4.33 -10.82 6.58
N TYR A 120 -3.64 -11.92 6.30
CA TYR A 120 -2.69 -12.51 7.23
C TYR A 120 -1.47 -11.60 7.44
N ASP A 121 -0.80 -11.20 6.37
CA ASP A 121 0.43 -10.41 6.46
C ASP A 121 0.20 -9.04 7.09
N LEU A 122 -0.93 -8.38 6.78
CA LEU A 122 -1.17 -7.02 7.25
C LEU A 122 -2.04 -6.96 8.51
N ASP A 123 -3.14 -7.73 8.60
CA ASP A 123 -4.06 -7.66 9.75
C ASP A 123 -3.61 -8.54 10.92
N VAL A 124 -2.70 -9.52 10.70
CA VAL A 124 -2.13 -10.35 11.75
C VAL A 124 -0.69 -9.96 12.02
N GLU A 125 0.24 -10.15 11.08
CA GLU A 125 1.67 -9.99 11.32
C GLU A 125 2.10 -8.53 11.47
N ALA A 126 1.80 -7.66 10.50
CA ALA A 126 2.16 -6.25 10.57
C ALA A 126 1.45 -5.53 11.73
N LYS A 127 0.17 -5.87 11.98
CA LYS A 127 -0.59 -5.35 13.13
C LYS A 127 0.02 -5.79 14.46
N LYS A 128 0.47 -7.05 14.58
CA LYS A 128 1.19 -7.53 15.76
C LYS A 128 2.48 -6.77 15.96
N THR A 129 3.27 -6.58 14.89
CA THR A 129 4.51 -5.79 14.94
C THR A 129 4.26 -4.35 15.41
N ALA A 130 3.21 -3.70 14.89
CA ALA A 130 2.84 -2.35 15.33
C ALA A 130 2.47 -2.31 16.81
N ALA A 131 1.70 -3.28 17.30
CA ALA A 131 1.34 -3.41 18.72
C ALA A 131 2.56 -3.61 19.62
N GLU A 132 3.49 -4.49 19.23
CA GLU A 132 4.75 -4.75 19.96
C GLU A 132 5.64 -3.48 20.02
N CYS A 133 5.60 -2.65 18.98
CA CYS A 133 6.30 -1.36 18.95
C CYS A 133 5.57 -0.23 19.66
N GLY A 134 4.32 -0.44 20.11
CA GLY A 134 3.48 0.64 20.66
C GLY A 134 3.16 1.72 19.61
N VAL A 135 2.91 1.32 18.36
CA VAL A 135 2.53 2.17 17.23
C VAL A 135 1.04 1.96 16.93
N GLY A 136 0.27 3.05 16.80
CA GLY A 136 -1.12 2.97 16.35
C GLY A 136 -1.19 2.44 14.92
N PHE A 137 -2.19 1.62 14.62
CA PHE A 137 -2.28 0.88 13.37
C PHE A 137 -3.68 0.95 12.75
N VAL A 138 -3.72 1.26 11.47
CA VAL A 138 -4.90 1.11 10.61
C VAL A 138 -4.47 0.51 9.27
N ARG A 139 -5.25 -0.43 8.73
CA ARG A 139 -5.10 -0.90 7.35
C ARG A 139 -6.30 -0.44 6.52
N SER A 140 -5.99 0.17 5.38
CA SER A 140 -6.96 0.49 4.33
C SER A 140 -7.30 -0.75 3.51
N GLY A 141 -8.55 -0.89 3.08
CA GLY A 141 -8.96 -1.95 2.17
C GLY A 141 -8.28 -1.82 0.79
N THR A 142 -8.33 -2.90 0.00
CA THR A 142 -8.01 -2.87 -1.43
C THR A 142 -9.14 -2.21 -2.21
N VAL A 143 -8.89 -1.80 -3.46
CA VAL A 143 -9.89 -1.10 -4.29
C VAL A 143 -11.14 -1.94 -4.56
N GLY A 144 -11.02 -3.27 -4.67
CA GLY A 144 -12.16 -4.19 -4.78
C GLY A 144 -13.18 -3.75 -5.83
N SER A 145 -14.40 -3.47 -5.35
CA SER A 145 -15.53 -2.99 -6.15
C SER A 145 -15.72 -1.47 -6.09
N HIS A 146 -14.69 -0.69 -5.75
CA HIS A 146 -14.79 0.78 -5.71
C HIS A 146 -15.26 1.33 -7.07
N GLU A 147 -16.25 2.22 -7.07
CA GLU A 147 -16.91 2.69 -8.30
C GLU A 147 -15.95 3.28 -9.33
N LYS A 148 -14.99 4.11 -8.89
CA LYS A 148 -13.97 4.69 -9.78
C LYS A 148 -13.11 3.62 -10.43
N PHE A 149 -12.73 2.58 -9.69
CA PHE A 149 -11.93 1.47 -10.22
C PHE A 149 -12.72 0.64 -11.22
N ILE A 150 -13.97 0.29 -10.91
CA ILE A 150 -14.85 -0.47 -11.81
C ILE A 150 -15.15 0.34 -13.07
N GLY A 151 -15.41 1.65 -12.95
CA GLY A 151 -15.59 2.55 -14.09
C GLY A 151 -14.38 2.54 -15.02
N MET A 152 -13.18 2.71 -14.47
CA MET A 152 -11.92 2.62 -15.24
C MET A 152 -11.79 1.29 -15.99
N LEU A 153 -12.11 0.16 -15.36
CA LEU A 153 -12.05 -1.15 -16.01
C LEU A 153 -13.05 -1.24 -17.17
N ALA A 154 -14.29 -0.78 -16.95
CA ALA A 154 -15.33 -0.75 -17.98
C ALA A 154 -14.89 0.09 -19.19
N ASP A 155 -14.38 1.30 -18.96
CA ASP A 155 -13.91 2.19 -20.03
C ASP A 155 -12.77 1.55 -20.86
N ARG A 156 -11.83 0.86 -20.18
CA ARG A 156 -10.73 0.16 -20.84
C ARG A 156 -11.20 -1.03 -21.69
N VAL A 157 -12.22 -1.77 -21.23
CA VAL A 157 -12.84 -2.85 -21.99
C VAL A 157 -13.55 -2.28 -23.22
N MET A 158 -14.39 -1.24 -23.03
CA MET A 158 -15.12 -0.60 -24.13
C MET A 158 -14.18 -0.01 -25.17
N ALA A 159 -13.09 0.62 -24.78
CA ALA A 159 -12.08 1.14 -25.71
C ALA A 159 -11.37 0.06 -26.52
N LYS A 160 -11.35 -1.20 -26.06
CA LYS A 160 -10.82 -2.34 -26.83
C LYS A 160 -11.85 -2.95 -27.78
N LEU A 161 -13.12 -2.94 -27.40
CA LEU A 161 -14.21 -3.48 -28.24
C LEU A 161 -14.58 -2.55 -29.39
N SER A 162 -14.28 -1.26 -29.28
CA SER A 162 -14.57 -0.22 -30.28
C SER A 162 -13.48 -0.11 -31.37
N LYS A 163 -12.45 -0.95 -31.35
CA LYS A 163 -11.37 -1.05 -32.34
C LYS A 163 -11.54 -2.26 -33.23
#